data_5b819cb5542136d674e99bdd741908e1
#
_entry.id   5b819cb5542136d674e99bdd741908e1
#
_cell.length_a   1.000
_cell.length_b   1.000
_cell.length_c   1.000
_cell.angle_alpha   90.00
_cell.angle_beta   90.00
_cell.angle_gamma   90.00
#
_symmetry.space_group_name_H-M   'P 1'
#
loop_
_entity.id
_entity.type
_entity.pdbx_description
1 polymer ?
#
loop_
_entity_poly.entity_id
_entity_poly.type
_entity_poly.pdbx_seq_one_letter_code
_entity_poly.pdbx_strand_id
1 'polypeptide(L)'
;KAYGRQRIHPLVAPFLAAHPQVDVQLVVTDRVVDLFAEDVDLAIRITDTPPTGLAGRPLEAVEHIVCASPAYLARRGTPQHPSELTEHDCIYLGEDPSDRRWRFTQRGQAESVTVAVRGRYVVNHSEMRREGAIAGLGIASLPGFAAQGALERGELVRVLQAWRHDTAYSGTAWLLYPPNRFLPSRLRAWVDYLASAIPQG
;
A
#
# COMPACT_ATOMS: atom_id res chain seq x y z
N LYS A 1 -7.87 2.03 0.49
CA LYS A 1 -8.83 0.91 0.19
C LYS A 1 -8.13 -0.44 0.19
N ALA A 2 -7.08 -0.63 -0.61
CA ALA A 2 -6.42 -1.93 -0.76
C ALA A 2 -5.92 -2.53 0.55
N TYR A 3 -5.33 -1.73 1.43
CA TYR A 3 -4.85 -2.17 2.73
C TYR A 3 -5.98 -2.75 3.59
N GLY A 4 -7.09 -2.04 3.70
CA GLY A 4 -8.26 -2.51 4.45
C GLY A 4 -8.79 -3.85 3.92
N ARG A 5 -8.84 -4.00 2.59
CA ARG A 5 -9.31 -5.25 1.96
C ARG A 5 -8.34 -6.42 2.15
N GLN A 6 -7.04 -6.20 1.97
CA GLN A 6 -6.06 -7.30 1.90
C GLN A 6 -5.41 -7.64 3.24
N ARG A 7 -5.26 -6.66 4.14
CA ARG A 7 -4.61 -6.84 5.43
C ARG A 7 -5.58 -6.90 6.61
N ILE A 8 -6.67 -6.11 6.57
CA ILE A 8 -7.59 -6.00 7.71
C ILE A 8 -8.78 -6.94 7.58
N HIS A 9 -9.46 -6.92 6.41
CA HIS A 9 -10.67 -7.74 6.22
C HIS A 9 -10.48 -9.24 6.53
N PRO A 10 -9.38 -9.93 6.16
CA PRO A 10 -9.16 -11.32 6.51
C PRO A 10 -9.09 -11.60 8.01
N LEU A 11 -8.76 -10.59 8.81
CA LEU A 11 -8.61 -10.68 10.25
C LEU A 11 -9.96 -10.49 11.01
N VAL A 12 -10.97 -9.96 10.34
CA VAL A 12 -12.27 -9.65 10.97
C VAL A 12 -12.99 -10.90 11.45
N ALA A 13 -13.16 -11.91 10.59
CA ALA A 13 -13.93 -13.10 10.93
C ALA A 13 -13.30 -13.93 12.07
N PRO A 14 -11.98 -14.20 12.10
CA PRO A 14 -11.34 -14.86 13.23
C PRO A 14 -11.45 -14.06 14.54
N PHE A 15 -11.34 -12.73 14.47
CA PHE A 15 -11.50 -11.87 15.64
C PHE A 15 -12.93 -11.97 16.22
N LEU A 16 -13.94 -11.83 15.38
CA LEU A 16 -15.33 -11.89 15.81
C LEU A 16 -15.72 -13.26 16.40
N ALA A 17 -15.15 -14.34 15.86
CA ALA A 17 -15.32 -15.67 16.41
C ALA A 17 -14.76 -15.81 17.84
N ALA A 18 -13.63 -15.14 18.12
CA ALA A 18 -13.01 -15.13 19.45
C ALA A 18 -13.63 -14.11 20.43
N HIS A 19 -14.37 -13.13 19.90
CA HIS A 19 -14.93 -12.02 20.67
C HIS A 19 -16.43 -11.81 20.40
N PRO A 20 -17.32 -12.72 20.83
CA PRO A 20 -18.75 -12.73 20.45
C PRO A 20 -19.54 -11.52 20.99
N GLN A 21 -18.94 -10.71 21.86
CA GLN A 21 -19.54 -9.48 22.42
C GLN A 21 -19.11 -8.21 21.66
N VAL A 22 -18.38 -8.35 20.54
CA VAL A 22 -17.85 -7.22 19.76
C VAL A 22 -18.47 -7.20 18.39
N ASP A 23 -18.94 -6.04 17.95
CA ASP A 23 -19.34 -5.75 16.58
C ASP A 23 -18.27 -4.94 15.88
N VAL A 24 -18.02 -5.23 14.59
CA VAL A 24 -17.05 -4.50 13.75
C VAL A 24 -17.77 -3.96 12.53
N GLN A 25 -17.77 -2.64 12.39
CA GLN A 25 -18.13 -1.95 11.15
C GLN A 25 -16.84 -1.50 10.45
N LEU A 26 -16.51 -2.11 9.33
CA LEU A 26 -15.33 -1.76 8.53
C LEU A 26 -15.69 -0.84 7.36
N VAL A 27 -15.28 0.42 7.45
CA VAL A 27 -15.42 1.40 6.38
C VAL A 27 -14.11 1.48 5.59
N VAL A 28 -14.16 1.23 4.29
CA VAL A 28 -12.99 1.21 3.41
C VAL A 28 -13.00 2.41 2.47
N THR A 29 -12.20 3.41 2.77
CA THR A 29 -12.11 4.67 2.04
C THR A 29 -10.67 5.13 1.87
N ASP A 30 -10.36 5.95 0.86
CA ASP A 30 -9.07 6.65 0.73
C ASP A 30 -9.17 8.11 1.21
N ARG A 31 -10.39 8.55 1.55
CA ARG A 31 -10.62 9.84 2.19
C ARG A 31 -10.01 9.88 3.60
N VAL A 32 -9.46 11.03 3.96
CA VAL A 32 -9.06 11.28 5.35
C VAL A 32 -10.31 11.38 6.21
N VAL A 33 -10.44 10.47 7.17
CA VAL A 33 -11.53 10.43 8.14
C VAL A 33 -11.14 11.24 9.38
N ASP A 34 -12.05 12.10 9.86
CA ASP A 34 -11.92 12.76 11.13
C ASP A 34 -12.54 11.87 12.21
N LEU A 35 -11.70 11.24 13.04
CA LEU A 35 -12.13 10.31 14.09
C LEU A 35 -13.07 10.96 15.14
N PHE A 36 -12.91 12.26 15.39
CA PHE A 36 -13.73 12.96 16.39
C PHE A 36 -15.08 13.39 15.81
N ALA A 37 -15.12 13.79 14.53
CA ALA A 37 -16.32 14.32 13.91
C ALA A 37 -17.24 13.23 13.32
N GLU A 38 -16.68 12.05 13.00
CA GLU A 38 -17.40 11.03 12.24
C GLU A 38 -17.76 9.76 13.04
N ASP A 39 -17.64 9.82 14.39
CA ASP A 39 -17.94 8.68 15.28
C ASP A 39 -17.22 7.39 14.91
N VAL A 40 -15.92 7.51 14.60
CA VAL A 40 -15.05 6.40 14.24
C VAL A 40 -14.11 6.10 15.39
N ASP A 41 -14.19 4.91 15.96
CA ASP A 41 -13.36 4.48 17.09
C ASP A 41 -11.87 4.39 16.73
N LEU A 42 -11.55 4.04 15.45
CA LEU A 42 -10.21 3.72 15.03
C LEU A 42 -10.05 3.90 13.51
N ALA A 43 -8.91 4.43 13.07
CA ALA A 43 -8.54 4.50 11.66
C ALA A 43 -7.18 3.84 11.41
N ILE A 44 -6.99 3.33 10.19
CA ILE A 44 -5.69 2.89 9.71
C ILE A 44 -5.26 3.82 8.59
N ARG A 45 -4.06 4.41 8.74
CA ARG A 45 -3.47 5.31 7.75
C ARG A 45 -2.04 4.91 7.46
N ILE A 46 -1.67 4.98 6.19
CA ILE A 46 -0.29 4.82 5.75
C ILE A 46 0.32 6.20 5.63
N THR A 47 1.33 6.48 6.45
CA THR A 47 2.00 7.79 6.50
C THR A 47 3.33 7.67 7.24
N ASP A 48 4.30 8.52 6.90
CA ASP A 48 5.54 8.67 7.67
C ASP A 48 5.37 9.64 8.85
N THR A 49 4.33 10.45 8.84
CA THR A 49 4.01 11.45 9.87
C THR A 49 2.59 11.23 10.39
N PRO A 50 2.42 10.45 11.48
CA PRO A 50 1.10 10.29 12.07
C PRO A 50 0.59 11.66 12.59
N PRO A 51 -0.73 11.93 12.48
CA PRO A 51 -1.31 13.18 12.91
C PRO A 51 -1.08 13.42 14.41
N THR A 52 -0.78 14.65 14.77
CA THR A 52 -0.72 15.08 16.18
C THR A 52 -2.12 15.03 16.81
N GLY A 53 -2.18 14.71 18.10
CA GLY A 53 -3.45 14.63 18.83
C GLY A 53 -4.18 13.30 18.77
N LEU A 54 -3.64 12.31 18.04
CA LEU A 54 -4.10 10.92 18.08
C LEU A 54 -3.06 10.02 18.74
N ALA A 55 -3.52 8.99 19.44
CA ALA A 55 -2.67 7.88 19.81
C ALA A 55 -2.44 6.99 18.58
N GLY A 56 -1.23 6.48 18.42
CA GLY A 56 -0.89 5.67 17.26
C GLY A 56 -0.08 4.43 17.63
N ARG A 57 -0.39 3.31 16.97
CA ARG A 57 0.41 2.09 17.04
C ARG A 57 0.85 1.71 15.63
N PRO A 58 2.16 1.58 15.35
CA PRO A 58 2.63 1.14 14.05
C PRO A 58 2.26 -0.34 13.83
N LEU A 59 1.88 -0.68 12.61
CA LEU A 59 1.56 -2.05 12.20
C LEU A 59 2.69 -2.62 11.33
N GLU A 60 2.85 -2.11 10.12
CA GLU A 60 3.90 -2.56 9.19
C GLU A 60 4.38 -1.42 8.30
N ALA A 61 5.59 -1.56 7.75
CA ALA A 61 6.09 -0.68 6.71
C ALA A 61 5.44 -1.04 5.36
N VAL A 62 4.96 -0.04 4.64
CA VAL A 62 4.36 -0.19 3.31
C VAL A 62 5.26 0.49 2.29
N GLU A 63 6.01 -0.31 1.55
CA GLU A 63 6.77 0.16 0.40
C GLU A 63 5.99 -0.07 -0.89
N HIS A 64 6.16 0.83 -1.86
CA HIS A 64 5.75 0.59 -3.24
C HIS A 64 6.90 -0.05 -4.01
N ILE A 65 6.56 -1.07 -4.78
CA ILE A 65 7.48 -1.75 -5.68
C ILE A 65 7.05 -1.57 -7.13
N VAL A 66 7.99 -1.72 -8.02
CA VAL A 66 7.77 -1.67 -9.46
C VAL A 66 7.91 -3.08 -10.03
N CYS A 67 6.90 -3.54 -10.76
CA CYS A 67 6.86 -4.92 -11.26
C CYS A 67 6.09 -5.02 -12.59
N ALA A 68 6.36 -6.07 -13.33
CA ALA A 68 5.69 -6.38 -14.59
C ALA A 68 5.61 -7.91 -14.79
N SER A 69 4.77 -8.37 -15.72
CA SER A 69 4.75 -9.79 -16.07
C SER A 69 5.99 -10.21 -16.85
N PRO A 70 6.46 -11.48 -16.68
CA PRO A 70 7.56 -12.02 -17.48
C PRO A 70 7.35 -11.84 -18.98
N ALA A 71 6.13 -12.04 -19.45
CA ALA A 71 5.78 -11.89 -20.86
C ALA A 71 5.96 -10.44 -21.37
N TYR A 72 5.62 -9.45 -20.57
CA TYR A 72 5.88 -8.06 -20.91
C TYR A 72 7.38 -7.78 -20.99
N LEU A 73 8.15 -8.22 -19.99
CA LEU A 73 9.60 -7.99 -19.93
C LEU A 73 10.34 -8.72 -21.07
N ALA A 74 9.92 -9.93 -21.45
CA ALA A 74 10.49 -10.66 -22.58
C ALA A 74 10.31 -9.90 -23.91
N ARG A 75 9.20 -9.19 -24.06
CA ARG A 75 8.86 -8.44 -25.28
C ARG A 75 9.48 -7.04 -25.31
N ARG A 76 9.58 -6.37 -24.18
CA ARG A 76 9.94 -4.95 -24.08
C ARG A 76 11.29 -4.68 -23.42
N GLY A 77 11.93 -5.73 -22.87
CA GLY A 77 13.15 -5.61 -22.08
C GLY A 77 12.85 -5.35 -20.60
N THR A 78 13.87 -5.57 -19.77
CA THR A 78 13.82 -5.31 -18.32
C THR A 78 14.60 -4.03 -18.01
N PRO A 79 13.97 -2.96 -17.52
CA PRO A 79 14.66 -1.72 -17.21
C PRO A 79 15.68 -1.93 -16.08
N GLN A 80 16.89 -1.44 -16.28
CA GLN A 80 18.01 -1.49 -15.32
C GLN A 80 18.15 -0.16 -14.57
N HIS A 81 17.70 0.93 -15.17
CA HIS A 81 17.74 2.26 -14.59
C HIS A 81 16.35 2.93 -14.69
N PRO A 82 15.95 3.74 -13.68
CA PRO A 82 14.62 4.40 -13.69
C PRO A 82 14.33 5.23 -14.93
N SER A 83 15.35 5.87 -15.55
CA SER A 83 15.17 6.66 -16.77
C SER A 83 14.63 5.85 -17.95
N GLU A 84 14.88 4.54 -18.00
CA GLU A 84 14.41 3.65 -19.06
C GLU A 84 12.88 3.45 -19.03
N LEU A 85 12.23 3.79 -17.91
CA LEU A 85 10.76 3.75 -17.82
C LEU A 85 10.06 4.68 -18.81
N THR A 86 10.76 5.67 -19.37
CA THR A 86 10.24 6.52 -20.45
C THR A 86 9.93 5.73 -21.74
N GLU A 87 10.61 4.61 -21.93
CA GLU A 87 10.45 3.72 -23.09
C GLU A 87 9.44 2.58 -22.84
N HIS A 88 8.89 2.52 -21.62
CA HIS A 88 7.93 1.51 -21.23
C HIS A 88 6.51 2.07 -21.07
N ASP A 89 5.52 1.19 -21.26
CA ASP A 89 4.17 1.47 -20.79
C ASP A 89 4.13 1.27 -19.27
N CYS A 90 3.68 2.29 -18.51
CA CYS A 90 3.57 2.24 -17.06
C CYS A 90 2.11 2.36 -16.62
N ILE A 91 1.73 1.57 -15.61
CA ILE A 91 0.39 1.60 -15.02
C ILE A 91 0.48 2.32 -13.69
N TYR A 92 -0.11 3.50 -13.59
CA TYR A 92 -0.04 4.37 -12.43
C TYR A 92 -1.42 4.75 -11.89
N LEU A 93 -1.47 5.43 -10.73
CA LEU A 93 -2.69 5.67 -9.98
C LEU A 93 -3.63 6.65 -10.70
N GLY A 94 -3.15 7.82 -11.07
CA GLY A 94 -3.89 8.81 -11.85
C GLY A 94 -4.99 9.58 -11.11
N GLU A 95 -4.91 9.66 -9.79
CA GLU A 95 -5.80 10.53 -8.98
C GLU A 95 -5.30 11.98 -8.97
N ASP A 96 -3.98 12.16 -9.05
CA ASP A 96 -3.33 13.44 -9.10
C ASP A 96 -2.36 13.51 -10.30
N PRO A 97 -2.18 14.67 -10.95
CA PRO A 97 -1.22 14.84 -12.05
C PRO A 97 0.23 14.46 -11.67
N SER A 98 0.58 14.50 -10.39
CA SER A 98 1.90 14.08 -9.91
C SER A 98 2.10 12.56 -9.91
N ASP A 99 1.04 11.74 -9.96
CA ASP A 99 1.11 10.28 -9.95
C ASP A 99 1.87 9.69 -11.14
N ARG A 100 2.03 10.44 -12.21
CA ARG A 100 2.88 10.08 -13.35
C ARG A 100 4.36 10.45 -13.17
N ARG A 101 4.73 11.11 -12.05
CA ARG A 101 6.12 11.44 -11.72
C ARG A 101 6.62 10.45 -10.69
N TRP A 102 7.32 9.43 -11.16
CA TRP A 102 7.89 8.42 -10.28
C TRP A 102 9.28 8.84 -9.86
N ARG A 103 9.46 9.02 -8.56
CA ARG A 103 10.74 9.29 -7.95
C ARG A 103 11.37 8.02 -7.42
N PHE A 104 12.65 7.87 -7.68
CA PHE A 104 13.44 6.73 -7.20
C PHE A 104 14.67 7.23 -6.47
N THR A 105 15.00 6.58 -5.36
CA THR A 105 16.26 6.77 -4.64
C THR A 105 17.05 5.47 -4.69
N GLN A 106 18.32 5.53 -5.10
CA GLN A 106 19.17 4.35 -5.14
C GLN A 106 19.42 3.84 -3.72
N ARG A 107 19.23 2.54 -3.49
CA ARG A 107 19.41 1.95 -2.16
C ARG A 107 20.87 2.09 -1.71
N GLY A 108 21.08 2.63 -0.49
CA GLY A 108 22.41 2.88 0.06
C GLY A 108 23.14 4.10 -0.48
N GLN A 109 22.51 4.91 -1.33
CA GLN A 109 23.06 6.13 -1.90
C GLN A 109 22.10 7.31 -1.76
N ALA A 110 22.61 8.53 -1.93
CA ALA A 110 21.79 9.74 -1.95
C ALA A 110 21.26 10.08 -3.35
N GLU A 111 21.64 9.32 -4.36
CA GLU A 111 21.21 9.56 -5.73
C GLU A 111 19.70 9.35 -5.88
N SER A 112 19.04 10.33 -6.47
CA SER A 112 17.61 10.25 -6.77
C SER A 112 17.31 10.66 -8.20
N VAL A 113 16.37 9.95 -8.84
CA VAL A 113 15.92 10.18 -10.21
C VAL A 113 14.42 10.32 -10.22
N THR A 114 13.92 11.33 -10.92
CA THR A 114 12.48 11.50 -11.16
C THR A 114 12.18 11.30 -12.63
N VAL A 115 11.23 10.41 -12.93
CA VAL A 115 10.84 10.05 -14.29
C VAL A 115 9.36 10.37 -14.50
N ALA A 116 9.04 11.02 -15.60
CA ALA A 116 7.66 11.18 -16.05
C ALA A 116 7.25 9.93 -16.83
N VAL A 117 6.47 9.08 -16.19
CA VAL A 117 5.96 7.85 -16.82
C VAL A 117 4.71 8.10 -17.64
N ARG A 118 4.46 7.22 -18.60
CA ARG A 118 3.27 7.20 -19.44
C ARG A 118 2.79 5.76 -19.64
N GLY A 119 1.55 5.59 -20.02
CA GLY A 119 1.01 4.29 -20.37
C GLY A 119 -0.43 4.40 -20.84
N ARG A 120 -0.93 3.32 -21.41
CA ARG A 120 -2.28 3.25 -22.00
C ARG A 120 -3.37 2.90 -21.00
N TYR A 121 -2.97 2.51 -19.77
CA TYR A 121 -3.88 2.14 -18.71
C TYR A 121 -3.52 2.87 -17.41
N VAL A 122 -4.46 3.66 -16.92
CA VAL A 122 -4.35 4.42 -15.69
C VAL A 122 -5.55 4.08 -14.82
N VAL A 123 -5.33 3.66 -13.58
CA VAL A 123 -6.41 3.22 -12.70
C VAL A 123 -6.05 3.39 -11.23
N ASN A 124 -6.97 3.96 -10.46
CA ASN A 124 -6.79 4.29 -9.06
C ASN A 124 -7.04 3.12 -8.08
N HIS A 125 -6.96 1.89 -8.56
CA HIS A 125 -7.14 0.69 -7.73
C HIS A 125 -5.96 -0.26 -7.87
N SER A 126 -5.27 -0.59 -6.78
CA SER A 126 -4.03 -1.39 -6.83
C SER A 126 -4.24 -2.82 -7.35
N GLU A 127 -5.38 -3.46 -7.08
CA GLU A 127 -5.67 -4.79 -7.62
C GLU A 127 -5.85 -4.75 -9.13
N MET A 128 -6.57 -3.74 -9.65
CA MET A 128 -6.72 -3.57 -11.11
C MET A 128 -5.39 -3.23 -11.79
N ARG A 129 -4.51 -2.45 -11.12
CA ARG A 129 -3.14 -2.23 -11.64
C ARG A 129 -2.33 -3.52 -11.66
N ARG A 130 -2.44 -4.35 -10.61
CA ARG A 130 -1.81 -5.68 -10.55
C ARG A 130 -2.30 -6.59 -11.70
N GLU A 131 -3.60 -6.68 -11.87
CA GLU A 131 -4.21 -7.46 -12.95
C GLU A 131 -3.77 -6.97 -14.34
N GLY A 132 -3.74 -5.65 -14.54
CA GLY A 132 -3.22 -5.05 -15.76
C GLY A 132 -1.75 -5.39 -16.02
N ALA A 133 -0.91 -5.40 -14.99
CA ALA A 133 0.49 -5.80 -15.10
C ALA A 133 0.65 -7.29 -15.41
N ILE A 134 -0.14 -8.16 -14.78
CA ILE A 134 -0.18 -9.61 -15.06
C ILE A 134 -0.61 -9.85 -16.52
N ALA A 135 -1.60 -9.11 -16.99
CA ALA A 135 -2.06 -9.16 -18.38
C ALA A 135 -1.05 -8.59 -19.41
N GLY A 136 0.11 -8.10 -18.94
CA GLY A 136 1.18 -7.59 -19.80
C GLY A 136 0.91 -6.22 -20.42
N LEU A 137 0.08 -5.39 -19.79
CA LEU A 137 -0.21 -4.03 -20.25
C LEU A 137 0.94 -3.06 -19.97
N GLY A 138 1.82 -3.39 -19.01
CA GLY A 138 2.93 -2.51 -18.68
C GLY A 138 3.57 -2.83 -17.33
N ILE A 139 4.44 -1.91 -16.89
CA ILE A 139 5.11 -1.92 -15.59
C ILE A 139 4.22 -1.18 -14.59
N ALA A 140 3.86 -1.81 -13.48
CA ALA A 140 3.02 -1.20 -12.46
C ALA A 140 3.81 -0.82 -11.21
N SER A 141 3.45 0.33 -10.61
CA SER A 141 3.80 0.66 -9.23
C SER A 141 2.69 0.16 -8.31
N LEU A 142 3.04 -0.71 -7.37
CA LEU A 142 2.09 -1.37 -6.45
C LEU A 142 2.61 -1.34 -5.01
N PRO A 143 1.73 -1.22 -4.01
CA PRO A 143 2.11 -1.57 -2.64
C PRO A 143 2.62 -3.01 -2.60
N GLY A 144 3.70 -3.26 -1.86
CA GLY A 144 4.33 -4.58 -1.78
C GLY A 144 3.35 -5.69 -1.40
N PHE A 145 2.49 -5.43 -0.42
CA PHE A 145 1.46 -6.39 0.01
C PHE A 145 0.45 -6.74 -1.11
N ALA A 146 0.17 -5.81 -2.02
CA ALA A 146 -0.76 -6.04 -3.13
C ALA A 146 -0.14 -6.87 -4.27
N ALA A 147 1.18 -6.84 -4.40
CA ALA A 147 1.93 -7.57 -5.43
C ALA A 147 2.38 -8.97 -4.94
N GLN A 148 2.51 -9.17 -3.63
CA GLN A 148 3.17 -10.32 -3.00
C GLN A 148 2.71 -11.65 -3.58
N GLY A 149 1.42 -11.95 -3.59
CA GLY A 149 0.92 -13.24 -4.09
C GLY A 149 1.20 -13.47 -5.58
N ALA A 150 1.18 -12.41 -6.39
CA ALA A 150 1.52 -12.52 -7.82
C ALA A 150 3.03 -12.72 -8.05
N LEU A 151 3.88 -12.14 -7.21
CA LEU A 151 5.32 -12.38 -7.21
C LEU A 151 5.65 -13.82 -6.82
N GLU A 152 5.01 -14.34 -5.76
CA GLU A 152 5.18 -15.72 -5.28
C GLU A 152 4.78 -16.75 -6.34
N ARG A 153 3.73 -16.47 -7.13
CA ARG A 153 3.30 -17.34 -8.23
C ARG A 153 4.06 -17.12 -9.54
N GLY A 154 5.02 -16.18 -9.56
CA GLY A 154 5.79 -15.86 -10.76
C GLY A 154 4.97 -15.14 -11.87
N GLU A 155 3.76 -14.67 -11.57
CA GLU A 155 2.92 -13.89 -12.49
C GLU A 155 3.48 -12.49 -12.71
N LEU A 156 4.17 -11.96 -11.70
CA LEU A 156 4.91 -10.70 -11.75
C LEU A 156 6.36 -10.92 -11.34
N VAL A 157 7.23 -10.07 -11.88
CA VAL A 157 8.65 -9.98 -11.50
C VAL A 157 8.94 -8.55 -11.08
N ARG A 158 9.63 -8.37 -9.96
CA ARG A 158 10.08 -7.07 -9.50
C ARG A 158 11.22 -6.56 -10.37
N VAL A 159 11.10 -5.33 -10.85
CA VAL A 159 12.16 -4.62 -11.59
C VAL A 159 12.73 -3.49 -10.75
N LEU A 160 13.89 -2.95 -11.15
CA LEU A 160 14.56 -1.83 -10.49
C LEU A 160 14.81 -2.07 -8.98
N GLN A 161 15.18 -3.29 -8.58
CA GLN A 161 15.31 -3.68 -7.18
C GLN A 161 16.39 -2.89 -6.41
N ALA A 162 17.40 -2.36 -7.13
CA ALA A 162 18.41 -1.47 -6.54
C ALA A 162 17.86 -0.08 -6.18
N TRP A 163 16.63 0.22 -6.57
CA TRP A 163 15.99 1.49 -6.39
C TRP A 163 14.76 1.38 -5.48
N ARG A 164 14.61 2.32 -4.55
CA ARG A 164 13.38 2.51 -3.79
C ARG A 164 12.49 3.48 -4.56
N HIS A 165 11.24 3.11 -4.78
CA HIS A 165 10.24 4.01 -5.35
C HIS A 165 9.64 4.87 -4.24
N ASP A 166 9.95 6.17 -4.26
CA ASP A 166 9.48 7.15 -3.30
C ASP A 166 8.13 7.70 -3.76
N THR A 167 7.08 7.39 -3.03
CA THR A 167 5.71 7.84 -3.32
C THR A 167 5.00 8.26 -2.05
N ALA A 168 4.07 9.20 -2.15
CA ALA A 168 3.23 9.65 -1.04
C ALA A 168 2.33 8.54 -0.45
N TYR A 169 2.23 7.41 -1.15
CA TYR A 169 1.44 6.24 -0.71
C TYR A 169 2.26 5.18 0.02
N SER A 170 3.56 5.42 0.21
CA SER A 170 4.45 4.62 1.06
C SER A 170 4.54 5.20 2.47
N GLY A 171 5.03 4.43 3.40
CA GLY A 171 5.20 4.83 4.80
C GLY A 171 4.82 3.71 5.77
N THR A 172 4.63 4.04 7.03
CA THR A 172 4.16 3.09 8.03
C THR A 172 2.63 3.06 8.06
N ALA A 173 2.05 1.89 8.05
CA ALA A 173 0.63 1.70 8.38
C ALA A 173 0.45 1.90 9.87
N TRP A 174 -0.26 2.96 10.25
CA TRP A 174 -0.56 3.31 11.63
C TRP A 174 -2.00 2.98 11.97
N LEU A 175 -2.18 2.38 13.11
CA LEU A 175 -3.45 2.23 13.78
C LEU A 175 -3.64 3.44 14.70
N LEU A 176 -4.60 4.31 14.36
CA LEU A 176 -4.81 5.60 14.99
C LEU A 176 -6.15 5.62 15.74
N TYR A 177 -6.17 6.16 16.93
CA TYR A 177 -7.37 6.31 17.75
C TYR A 177 -7.27 7.54 18.65
N PRO A 178 -8.40 8.10 19.13
CA PRO A 178 -8.39 9.21 20.09
C PRO A 178 -7.60 8.83 21.35
N PRO A 179 -6.71 9.71 21.85
CA PRO A 179 -5.98 9.45 23.09
C PRO A 179 -6.97 9.47 24.25
N ASN A 180 -7.33 8.31 24.75
CA ASN A 180 -8.21 8.20 25.89
C ASN A 180 -7.47 7.53 27.05
N ARG A 181 -7.62 8.07 28.26
CA ARG A 181 -7.02 7.50 29.47
C ARG A 181 -7.52 6.08 29.75
N PHE A 182 -8.72 5.76 29.25
CA PHE A 182 -9.34 4.43 29.36
C PHE A 182 -9.85 4.00 27.99
N LEU A 183 -9.01 3.32 27.23
CA LEU A 183 -9.45 2.67 25.99
C LEU A 183 -10.46 1.56 26.35
N PRO A 184 -11.69 1.57 25.81
CA PRO A 184 -12.66 0.50 26.05
C PRO A 184 -12.05 -0.88 25.79
N SER A 185 -12.39 -1.88 26.60
CA SER A 185 -11.79 -3.22 26.53
C SER A 185 -11.96 -3.86 25.15
N ARG A 186 -13.12 -3.65 24.51
CA ARG A 186 -13.40 -4.14 23.15
C ARG A 186 -12.45 -3.51 22.10
N LEU A 187 -12.19 -2.22 22.22
CA LEU A 187 -11.29 -1.52 21.29
C LEU A 187 -9.84 -1.93 21.53
N ARG A 188 -9.44 -2.07 22.80
CA ARG A 188 -8.11 -2.59 23.17
C ARG A 188 -7.87 -3.97 22.61
N ALA A 189 -8.83 -4.88 22.73
CA ALA A 189 -8.74 -6.23 22.20
C ALA A 189 -8.51 -6.23 20.68
N TRP A 190 -9.22 -5.35 19.93
CA TRP A 190 -9.04 -5.21 18.50
C TRP A 190 -7.67 -4.63 18.13
N VAL A 191 -7.23 -3.58 18.84
CA VAL A 191 -5.91 -2.97 18.67
C VAL A 191 -4.78 -3.98 18.90
N ASP A 192 -4.85 -4.74 19.99
CA ASP A 192 -3.83 -5.74 20.31
C ASP A 192 -3.84 -6.92 19.35
N TYR A 193 -5.02 -7.33 18.92
CA TYR A 193 -5.18 -8.40 17.92
C TYR A 193 -4.57 -8.01 16.57
N LEU A 194 -4.90 -6.82 16.02
CA LEU A 194 -4.33 -6.35 14.76
C LEU A 194 -2.81 -6.22 14.83
N ALA A 195 -2.28 -5.68 15.92
CA ALA A 195 -0.86 -5.50 16.08
C ALA A 195 -0.09 -6.82 16.26
N SER A 196 -0.75 -7.89 16.71
CA SER A 196 -0.16 -9.23 16.81
C SER A 196 -0.27 -10.02 15.51
N ALA A 197 -1.35 -9.81 14.75
CA ALA A 197 -1.66 -10.57 13.54
C ALA A 197 -0.95 -10.02 12.30
N ILE A 198 -0.59 -8.72 12.28
CA ILE A 198 0.13 -8.09 11.17
C ILE A 198 1.62 -8.14 11.50
N PRO A 199 2.45 -8.91 10.74
CA PRO A 199 3.88 -9.01 11.00
C PRO A 199 4.54 -7.63 10.87
N GLN A 200 5.29 -7.24 11.89
CA GLN A 200 6.22 -6.13 11.78
C GLN A 200 7.38 -6.63 10.92
N GLY A 201 7.44 -6.19 9.64
CA GLY A 201 8.53 -6.51 8.71
C GLY A 201 9.85 -5.88 9.10
#